data_c4829da653439d99a65cb58794cd6bac
#
_entry.id   c4829da653439d99a65cb58794cd6bac
#
_cell.length_a   1.000
_cell.length_b   1.000
_cell.length_c   1.000
_cell.angle_alpha   90.00
_cell.angle_beta   90.00
_cell.angle_gamma   90.00
#
_symmetry.space_group_name_H-M   'P 1'
#
loop_
_entity.id
_entity.type
_entity.pdbx_description
1 polymer ?
#
loop_
_entity_poly.entity_id
_entity_poly.type
_entity_poly.pdbx_seq_one_letter_code
_entity_poly.pdbx_strand_id
1 'polypeptide(L)'
;MNTTSTSAVHAEAWLPDTWFGRFLGLGNGGLGGCVDYVNLDYGTSLHFAAVGSDNGHDGDSGSVFLNHPEVLNDFAFRAIHVEVVIGKQIVEAYYGRPHHKSYYLGCSTGGRQGTQEALKLPEDFDGIVAGSPATNFNNLLGWGAILGRFVGAPDPTGNPHFIPADLWDTVASEVLKQCDGLDGVEDGIITEPDDCQFRPEAIVCTAGQTTGCLTSAQIDALHEIYQPLFGTNGELLFSRYDPGTEADGNAQAYFSGSIFSIPDDWFRFTVLNDSSFDFENFDLDTIELGDRVDPGGIQTFNGDLSTFEARGGKFLTYHGRRDQVYRFSILSKNVTYEKFQANVQLNIQTLSMPSLDSFYRLLLIPGMDHCSGGPGAAAFGQGGIASNVVNASSNNVLLAIVDWVEGGVAPDVIIGTSTDGQTRTHCRYPQRSVFHGSTFTCET
;
A
#
# COMPACT_ATOMS: atom_id res chain seq x y z
N MET A 1 -20.05 8.22 -17.08
CA MET A 1 -20.04 9.71 -17.01
C MET A 1 -18.87 10.22 -17.82
N ASN A 2 -19.08 11.13 -18.78
CA ASN A 2 -17.97 11.70 -19.52
C ASN A 2 -17.23 12.70 -18.62
N THR A 3 -15.95 12.48 -18.41
CA THR A 3 -15.06 13.40 -17.67
C THR A 3 -14.46 14.43 -18.61
N THR A 4 -14.21 14.04 -19.86
CA THR A 4 -13.81 14.93 -20.96
C THR A 4 -14.46 14.49 -22.28
N SER A 5 -14.03 15.07 -23.39
CA SER A 5 -14.46 14.59 -24.73
C SER A 5 -13.84 13.24 -25.14
N THR A 6 -12.81 12.79 -24.43
CA THR A 6 -12.01 11.58 -24.78
C THR A 6 -11.87 10.59 -23.64
N SER A 7 -12.51 10.84 -22.49
CA SER A 7 -12.48 9.94 -21.34
C SER A 7 -13.81 9.93 -20.60
N ALA A 8 -14.10 8.83 -19.91
CA ALA A 8 -15.32 8.63 -19.14
C ALA A 8 -15.05 7.71 -17.95
N VAL A 9 -15.86 7.88 -16.91
CA VAL A 9 -15.86 7.02 -15.72
C VAL A 9 -17.21 6.31 -15.63
N HIS A 10 -17.21 5.00 -15.42
CA HIS A 10 -18.36 4.24 -15.00
C HIS A 10 -18.35 4.12 -13.48
N ALA A 11 -19.48 4.39 -12.83
CA ALA A 11 -19.59 4.25 -11.38
C ALA A 11 -20.92 3.63 -10.99
N GLU A 12 -20.91 2.91 -9.87
CA GLU A 12 -22.10 2.30 -9.28
C GLU A 12 -22.32 2.84 -7.87
N ALA A 13 -23.59 3.09 -7.52
CA ALA A 13 -24.02 3.48 -6.19
C ALA A 13 -24.91 2.37 -5.61
N TRP A 14 -24.48 1.78 -4.49
CA TRP A 14 -25.25 0.79 -3.76
C TRP A 14 -25.86 1.43 -2.52
N LEU A 15 -27.19 1.40 -2.46
CA LEU A 15 -27.97 2.21 -1.52
C LEU A 15 -28.80 1.27 -0.62
N PRO A 16 -28.39 1.03 0.64
CA PRO A 16 -29.08 0.13 1.54
C PRO A 16 -30.43 0.70 2.00
N ASP A 17 -31.46 -0.14 2.17
CA ASP A 17 -32.76 0.26 2.69
C ASP A 17 -32.65 0.92 4.09
N THR A 18 -31.76 0.38 4.94
CA THR A 18 -31.43 0.97 6.23
C THR A 18 -30.15 1.78 6.10
N TRP A 19 -30.29 3.09 5.92
CA TRP A 19 -29.16 4.00 5.75
C TRP A 19 -28.92 4.86 6.99
N PHE A 20 -27.67 4.90 7.47
CA PHE A 20 -27.30 5.67 8.66
C PHE A 20 -26.86 7.12 8.35
N GLY A 21 -27.11 7.61 7.14
CA GLY A 21 -26.77 8.98 6.73
C GLY A 21 -25.31 9.17 6.34
N ARG A 22 -24.54 8.10 6.16
CA ARG A 22 -23.11 8.12 5.81
C ARG A 22 -22.91 7.78 4.34
N PHE A 23 -22.02 8.51 3.69
CA PHE A 23 -21.53 8.24 2.34
C PHE A 23 -20.19 7.52 2.43
N LEU A 24 -19.92 6.57 1.53
CA LEU A 24 -18.64 5.88 1.42
C LEU A 24 -18.20 5.87 -0.05
N GLY A 25 -17.04 6.48 -0.35
CA GLY A 25 -16.33 6.31 -1.61
C GLY A 25 -15.30 5.19 -1.50
N LEU A 26 -15.13 4.44 -2.58
CA LEU A 26 -14.26 3.25 -2.64
C LEU A 26 -13.12 3.43 -3.64
N GLY A 27 -11.92 2.97 -3.26
CA GLY A 27 -10.75 2.97 -4.14
C GLY A 27 -10.60 1.71 -4.96
N ASN A 28 -9.62 1.75 -5.88
CA ASN A 28 -9.27 0.65 -6.77
C ASN A 28 -7.93 0.02 -6.39
N GLY A 29 -7.52 -1.05 -7.08
CA GLY A 29 -6.24 -1.74 -6.88
C GLY A 29 -5.38 -1.79 -8.14
N GLY A 30 -4.06 -1.86 -8.02
CA GLY A 30 -3.13 -2.00 -9.13
C GLY A 30 -3.25 -0.87 -10.17
N LEU A 31 -3.27 -1.22 -11.45
CA LEU A 31 -3.63 -0.34 -12.55
C LEU A 31 -5.13 -0.51 -12.93
N GLY A 32 -5.93 -1.06 -12.01
CA GLY A 32 -7.26 -1.56 -12.28
C GLY A 32 -8.29 -0.51 -12.65
N GLY A 33 -9.08 -0.89 -13.65
CA GLY A 33 -10.27 -0.24 -14.14
C GLY A 33 -11.52 -1.10 -13.88
N CYS A 34 -11.76 -1.47 -12.62
CA CYS A 34 -12.91 -2.28 -12.23
C CYS A 34 -13.59 -1.71 -10.99
N VAL A 35 -14.91 -1.74 -10.97
CA VAL A 35 -15.70 -1.42 -9.77
C VAL A 35 -15.43 -2.48 -8.69
N ASP A 36 -15.10 -2.07 -7.48
CA ASP A 36 -14.85 -2.97 -6.35
C ASP A 36 -16.17 -3.43 -5.69
N TYR A 37 -16.78 -4.47 -6.26
CA TYR A 37 -18.03 -5.03 -5.76
C TYR A 37 -17.93 -5.60 -4.35
N VAL A 38 -16.77 -6.12 -3.95
CA VAL A 38 -16.55 -6.69 -2.61
C VAL A 38 -16.65 -5.60 -1.55
N ASN A 39 -16.06 -4.45 -1.80
CA ASN A 39 -16.13 -3.32 -0.89
C ASN A 39 -17.45 -2.54 -0.99
N LEU A 40 -18.15 -2.55 -2.13
CA LEU A 40 -19.53 -2.05 -2.22
C LEU A 40 -20.48 -2.87 -1.30
N ASP A 41 -20.41 -4.20 -1.34
CA ASP A 41 -21.18 -5.08 -0.45
C ASP A 41 -20.81 -4.86 1.01
N TYR A 42 -19.52 -4.80 1.31
CA TYR A 42 -19.03 -4.52 2.66
C TYR A 42 -19.54 -3.18 3.22
N GLY A 43 -19.41 -2.10 2.46
CA GLY A 43 -19.87 -0.77 2.87
C GLY A 43 -21.38 -0.73 3.11
N THR A 44 -22.17 -1.34 2.20
CA THR A 44 -23.63 -1.38 2.35
C THR A 44 -24.06 -2.27 3.52
N SER A 45 -23.35 -3.36 3.82
CA SER A 45 -23.59 -4.20 5.00
C SER A 45 -23.43 -3.44 6.33
N LEU A 46 -22.60 -2.39 6.33
CA LEU A 46 -22.40 -1.45 7.43
C LEU A 46 -23.29 -0.19 7.35
N HIS A 47 -24.32 -0.22 6.50
CA HIS A 47 -25.33 0.82 6.33
C HIS A 47 -24.80 2.16 5.76
N PHE A 48 -23.69 2.13 4.99
CA PHE A 48 -23.24 3.25 4.18
C PHE A 48 -23.97 3.24 2.82
N ALA A 49 -24.25 4.41 2.27
CA ALA A 49 -24.45 4.56 0.84
C ALA A 49 -23.07 4.51 0.17
N ALA A 50 -22.74 3.38 -0.45
CA ALA A 50 -21.41 3.11 -0.98
C ALA A 50 -21.38 3.37 -2.49
N VAL A 51 -20.28 3.98 -2.97
CA VAL A 51 -20.06 4.28 -4.39
C VAL A 51 -18.65 3.84 -4.77
N GLY A 52 -18.50 3.25 -5.93
CA GLY A 52 -17.23 2.85 -6.51
C GLY A 52 -17.23 3.00 -8.02
N SER A 53 -16.06 3.20 -8.62
CA SER A 53 -15.93 3.41 -10.06
C SER A 53 -14.89 2.49 -10.72
N ASP A 54 -14.91 2.48 -12.06
CA ASP A 54 -13.93 1.80 -12.90
C ASP A 54 -12.62 2.59 -13.06
N ASN A 55 -12.42 3.65 -12.30
CA ASN A 55 -11.22 4.48 -12.35
C ASN A 55 -10.91 5.09 -13.73
N GLY A 56 -11.91 5.17 -14.62
CA GLY A 56 -11.85 5.79 -15.94
C GLY A 56 -11.41 4.88 -17.08
N HIS A 57 -11.32 3.56 -16.88
CA HIS A 57 -11.01 2.59 -17.94
C HIS A 57 -11.53 1.19 -17.57
N ASP A 58 -11.31 0.21 -18.44
CA ASP A 58 -11.71 -1.18 -18.24
C ASP A 58 -10.48 -2.11 -18.20
N GLY A 59 -10.47 -3.06 -17.25
CA GLY A 59 -9.40 -4.04 -17.07
C GLY A 59 -8.18 -3.52 -16.30
N ASP A 60 -7.15 -4.39 -16.20
CA ASP A 60 -6.00 -4.17 -15.32
C ASP A 60 -4.70 -3.80 -16.07
N SER A 61 -4.77 -3.61 -17.40
CA SER A 61 -3.59 -3.27 -18.21
C SER A 61 -3.38 -1.77 -18.31
N GLY A 62 -2.13 -1.33 -18.13
CA GLY A 62 -1.71 0.06 -18.37
C GLY A 62 -1.68 0.46 -19.84
N SER A 63 -1.88 -0.48 -20.78
CA SER A 63 -1.90 -0.19 -22.23
C SER A 63 -2.95 0.85 -22.63
N VAL A 64 -4.00 1.01 -21.85
CA VAL A 64 -5.06 2.02 -22.04
C VAL A 64 -4.56 3.45 -21.87
N PHE A 65 -3.43 3.67 -21.20
CA PHE A 65 -2.85 5.00 -20.99
C PHE A 65 -2.01 5.49 -22.18
N LEU A 66 -1.57 4.56 -23.06
CA LEU A 66 -0.71 4.90 -24.19
C LEU A 66 -1.36 5.94 -25.11
N ASN A 67 -0.80 7.13 -25.19
CA ASN A 67 -1.34 8.27 -25.94
C ASN A 67 -2.76 8.74 -25.49
N HIS A 68 -3.20 8.37 -24.27
CA HIS A 68 -4.49 8.77 -23.73
C HIS A 68 -4.35 9.55 -22.40
N PRO A 69 -3.84 10.79 -22.43
CA PRO A 69 -3.55 11.55 -21.21
C PRO A 69 -4.80 11.83 -20.35
N GLU A 70 -5.99 11.88 -20.95
CA GLU A 70 -7.23 12.12 -20.19
C GLU A 70 -7.69 10.87 -19.42
N VAL A 71 -7.48 9.67 -19.97
CA VAL A 71 -7.70 8.41 -19.24
C VAL A 71 -6.72 8.29 -18.08
N LEU A 72 -5.45 8.66 -18.32
CA LEU A 72 -4.44 8.72 -17.27
C LEU A 72 -4.80 9.72 -16.16
N ASN A 73 -5.33 10.89 -16.49
CA ASN A 73 -5.79 11.87 -15.51
C ASN A 73 -6.99 11.37 -14.70
N ASP A 74 -7.90 10.60 -15.32
CA ASP A 74 -8.98 9.94 -14.60
C ASP A 74 -8.40 8.95 -13.58
N PHE A 75 -7.50 8.06 -13.99
CA PHE A 75 -6.81 7.11 -13.13
C PHE A 75 -6.01 7.79 -12.01
N ALA A 76 -5.30 8.87 -12.31
CA ALA A 76 -4.40 9.52 -11.36
C ALA A 76 -5.14 10.21 -10.21
N PHE A 77 -6.28 10.87 -10.47
CA PHE A 77 -6.98 11.64 -9.44
C PHE A 77 -8.48 11.92 -9.72
N ARG A 78 -8.90 12.04 -11.00
CA ARG A 78 -10.20 12.65 -11.31
C ARG A 78 -11.38 11.69 -11.12
N ALA A 79 -11.18 10.39 -11.32
CA ALA A 79 -12.26 9.40 -11.26
C ALA A 79 -12.93 9.35 -9.88
N ILE A 80 -12.14 9.33 -8.81
CA ILE A 80 -12.66 9.31 -7.44
C ILE A 80 -13.49 10.58 -7.14
N HIS A 81 -12.98 11.74 -7.52
CA HIS A 81 -13.74 12.98 -7.35
C HIS A 81 -15.08 12.95 -8.08
N VAL A 82 -15.09 12.48 -9.34
CA VAL A 82 -16.32 12.41 -10.14
C VAL A 82 -17.32 11.43 -9.52
N GLU A 83 -16.88 10.25 -9.06
CA GLU A 83 -17.75 9.29 -8.38
C GLU A 83 -18.34 9.89 -7.09
N VAL A 84 -17.53 10.63 -6.33
CA VAL A 84 -17.96 11.27 -5.08
C VAL A 84 -19.02 12.35 -5.34
N VAL A 85 -18.75 13.25 -6.27
CA VAL A 85 -19.67 14.36 -6.58
C VAL A 85 -21.01 13.83 -7.08
N ILE A 86 -21.00 12.89 -8.00
CA ILE A 86 -22.23 12.31 -8.58
C ILE A 86 -22.89 11.37 -7.58
N GLY A 87 -22.10 10.55 -6.87
CA GLY A 87 -22.60 9.64 -5.83
C GLY A 87 -23.35 10.37 -4.73
N LYS A 88 -22.84 11.49 -4.23
CA LYS A 88 -23.52 12.33 -3.24
C LYS A 88 -24.86 12.89 -3.77
N GLN A 89 -24.91 13.27 -5.04
CA GLN A 89 -26.18 13.72 -5.68
C GLN A 89 -27.20 12.58 -5.80
N ILE A 90 -26.74 11.37 -6.17
CA ILE A 90 -27.60 10.18 -6.23
C ILE A 90 -28.17 9.83 -4.85
N VAL A 91 -27.33 9.84 -3.82
CA VAL A 91 -27.70 9.60 -2.41
C VAL A 91 -28.77 10.60 -1.95
N GLU A 92 -28.57 11.89 -2.21
CA GLU A 92 -29.56 12.93 -1.86
C GLU A 92 -30.89 12.74 -2.62
N ALA A 93 -30.83 12.44 -3.91
CA ALA A 93 -32.01 12.20 -4.72
C ALA A 93 -32.79 10.97 -4.26
N TYR A 94 -32.12 9.88 -3.89
CA TYR A 94 -32.74 8.63 -3.48
C TYR A 94 -33.36 8.70 -2.08
N TYR A 95 -32.63 9.22 -1.08
CA TYR A 95 -33.10 9.30 0.32
C TYR A 95 -33.89 10.58 0.65
N GLY A 96 -33.97 11.53 -0.30
CA GLY A 96 -34.66 12.82 -0.09
C GLY A 96 -33.93 13.74 0.91
N ARG A 97 -32.70 13.45 1.25
CA ARG A 97 -31.83 14.25 2.14
C ARG A 97 -30.36 13.98 1.86
N PRO A 98 -29.45 14.95 2.04
CA PRO A 98 -28.03 14.71 1.87
C PRO A 98 -27.48 13.78 2.97
N HIS A 99 -26.30 13.20 2.69
CA HIS A 99 -25.48 12.55 3.72
C HIS A 99 -25.06 13.58 4.79
N HIS A 100 -24.79 13.11 6.01
CA HIS A 100 -24.30 13.99 7.07
C HIS A 100 -22.78 13.93 7.21
N LYS A 101 -22.16 12.78 6.87
CA LYS A 101 -20.71 12.55 6.85
C LYS A 101 -20.30 11.71 5.65
N SER A 102 -19.09 11.96 5.16
CA SER A 102 -18.52 11.27 4.01
C SER A 102 -17.19 10.62 4.37
N TYR A 103 -17.03 9.35 3.96
CA TYR A 103 -15.90 8.51 4.27
C TYR A 103 -15.30 7.95 2.98
N TYR A 104 -14.04 7.56 3.06
CA TYR A 104 -13.32 6.86 2.01
C TYR A 104 -12.66 5.60 2.56
N LEU A 105 -12.66 4.53 1.76
CA LEU A 105 -11.94 3.29 2.04
C LEU A 105 -11.22 2.83 0.78
N GLY A 106 -9.91 2.65 0.89
CA GLY A 106 -9.10 2.09 -0.21
C GLY A 106 -7.76 1.59 0.28
N CYS A 107 -7.21 0.59 -0.42
CA CYS A 107 -5.89 0.05 -0.13
C CYS A 107 -5.04 0.03 -1.40
N SER A 108 -3.69 0.02 -1.29
CA SER A 108 -2.79 -0.02 -2.44
C SER A 108 -2.89 1.26 -3.28
N THR A 109 -3.19 1.14 -4.56
CA THR A 109 -3.58 2.28 -5.41
C THR A 109 -4.76 3.04 -4.80
N GLY A 110 -5.74 2.33 -4.19
CA GLY A 110 -6.84 2.94 -3.46
C GLY A 110 -6.37 3.74 -2.23
N GLY A 111 -5.34 3.27 -1.52
CA GLY A 111 -4.70 4.05 -0.46
C GLY A 111 -4.04 5.34 -0.99
N ARG A 112 -3.38 5.28 -2.15
CA ARG A 112 -2.85 6.45 -2.87
C ARG A 112 -3.98 7.40 -3.27
N GLN A 113 -5.08 6.87 -3.83
CA GLN A 113 -6.25 7.68 -4.21
C GLN A 113 -6.81 8.43 -2.99
N GLY A 114 -7.00 7.75 -1.83
CA GLY A 114 -7.42 8.41 -0.59
C GLY A 114 -6.45 9.51 -0.13
N THR A 115 -5.15 9.31 -0.31
CA THR A 115 -4.14 10.34 -0.05
C THR A 115 -4.27 11.51 -1.03
N GLN A 116 -4.52 11.22 -2.30
CA GLN A 116 -4.72 12.22 -3.35
C GLN A 116 -5.96 13.09 -3.08
N GLU A 117 -7.05 12.47 -2.62
CA GLU A 117 -8.26 13.18 -2.21
C GLU A 117 -7.99 14.15 -1.06
N ALA A 118 -7.29 13.71 -0.01
CA ALA A 118 -6.91 14.58 1.09
C ALA A 118 -6.03 15.77 0.65
N LEU A 119 -5.17 15.56 -0.35
CA LEU A 119 -4.23 16.56 -0.85
C LEU A 119 -4.86 17.57 -1.81
N LYS A 120 -5.59 17.07 -2.82
CA LYS A 120 -6.09 17.90 -3.93
C LYS A 120 -7.55 18.30 -3.76
N LEU A 121 -8.35 17.47 -3.10
CA LEU A 121 -9.81 17.57 -3.01
C LEU A 121 -10.29 17.39 -1.56
N PRO A 122 -9.72 18.15 -0.61
CA PRO A 122 -9.94 17.94 0.82
C PRO A 122 -11.41 18.05 1.26
N GLU A 123 -12.28 18.61 0.43
CA GLU A 123 -13.72 18.76 0.73
C GLU A 123 -14.52 17.46 0.47
N ASP A 124 -13.96 16.48 -0.20
CA ASP A 124 -14.71 15.30 -0.62
C ASP A 124 -15.02 14.34 0.54
N PHE A 125 -14.12 14.23 1.52
CA PHE A 125 -14.29 13.30 2.63
C PHE A 125 -14.00 13.91 3.99
N ASP A 126 -14.80 13.53 5.02
CA ASP A 126 -14.55 13.87 6.43
C ASP A 126 -13.55 12.89 7.07
N GLY A 127 -13.57 11.62 6.65
CA GLY A 127 -12.69 10.56 7.15
C GLY A 127 -12.16 9.68 6.04
N ILE A 128 -10.87 9.42 6.04
CA ILE A 128 -10.19 8.59 5.03
C ILE A 128 -9.48 7.42 5.71
N VAL A 129 -9.75 6.20 5.23
CA VAL A 129 -8.97 5.01 5.53
C VAL A 129 -8.15 4.66 4.31
N ALA A 130 -6.83 4.80 4.41
CA ALA A 130 -5.87 4.53 3.35
C ALA A 130 -4.93 3.38 3.77
N GLY A 131 -5.20 2.17 3.29
CA GLY A 131 -4.37 1.00 3.56
C GLY A 131 -3.20 0.90 2.59
N SER A 132 -2.03 0.46 3.07
CA SER A 132 -0.81 0.21 2.27
C SER A 132 -0.66 1.18 1.08
N PRO A 133 -0.68 2.52 1.31
CA PRO A 133 -0.85 3.50 0.24
C PRO A 133 0.41 3.60 -0.64
N ALA A 134 0.22 3.49 -1.95
CA ALA A 134 1.27 3.60 -2.97
C ALA A 134 1.68 5.07 -3.22
N THR A 135 2.10 5.79 -2.19
CA THR A 135 2.30 7.26 -2.22
C THR A 135 3.46 7.71 -3.09
N ASN A 136 4.57 6.98 -3.11
CA ASN A 136 5.73 7.23 -3.97
C ASN A 136 5.65 6.34 -5.23
N PHE A 137 4.60 6.54 -6.03
CA PHE A 137 4.15 5.60 -7.06
C PHE A 137 5.21 5.28 -8.11
N ASN A 138 5.87 6.31 -8.67
CA ASN A 138 6.87 6.12 -9.73
C ASN A 138 8.10 5.35 -9.23
N ASN A 139 8.64 5.73 -8.08
CA ASN A 139 9.81 5.05 -7.50
C ASN A 139 9.47 3.64 -6.99
N LEU A 140 8.26 3.45 -6.48
CA LEU A 140 7.77 2.14 -6.09
C LEU A 140 7.74 1.16 -7.27
N LEU A 141 7.14 1.58 -8.39
CA LEU A 141 7.09 0.73 -9.59
C LEU A 141 8.47 0.57 -10.22
N GLY A 142 9.30 1.60 -10.20
CA GLY A 142 10.70 1.51 -10.61
C GLY A 142 11.50 0.52 -9.77
N TRP A 143 11.33 0.56 -8.44
CA TRP A 143 11.92 -0.40 -7.52
C TRP A 143 11.45 -1.84 -7.81
N GLY A 144 10.14 -2.04 -8.04
CA GLY A 144 9.61 -3.36 -8.40
C GLY A 144 10.22 -3.92 -9.71
N ALA A 145 10.45 -3.07 -10.71
CA ALA A 145 11.13 -3.49 -11.94
C ALA A 145 12.61 -3.83 -11.71
N ILE A 146 13.34 -3.02 -10.92
CA ILE A 146 14.77 -3.23 -10.67
C ILE A 146 15.03 -4.48 -9.81
N LEU A 147 14.13 -4.85 -8.91
CA LEU A 147 14.21 -6.12 -8.17
C LEU A 147 14.25 -7.32 -9.13
N GLY A 148 13.41 -7.32 -10.16
CA GLY A 148 13.45 -8.33 -11.21
C GLY A 148 14.78 -8.33 -11.97
N ARG A 149 15.35 -7.17 -12.24
CA ARG A 149 16.67 -7.02 -12.90
C ARG A 149 17.81 -7.65 -12.09
N PHE A 150 17.78 -7.52 -10.76
CA PHE A 150 18.80 -8.12 -9.88
C PHE A 150 18.85 -9.65 -9.98
N VAL A 151 17.74 -10.29 -10.32
CA VAL A 151 17.65 -11.73 -10.55
C VAL A 151 17.61 -12.12 -12.03
N GLY A 152 17.97 -11.19 -12.95
CA GLY A 152 18.17 -11.51 -14.36
C GLY A 152 16.99 -11.30 -15.29
N ALA A 153 15.88 -10.67 -14.83
CA ALA A 153 14.77 -10.31 -15.73
C ALA A 153 15.27 -9.29 -16.80
N PRO A 154 14.68 -9.25 -18.00
CA PRO A 154 13.53 -10.04 -18.46
C PRO A 154 13.85 -11.46 -18.97
N ASP A 155 15.12 -11.84 -19.11
CA ASP A 155 15.55 -13.18 -19.51
C ASP A 155 16.58 -13.75 -18.52
N PRO A 156 16.16 -14.62 -17.57
CA PRO A 156 17.04 -15.23 -16.59
C PRO A 156 17.90 -16.37 -17.15
N THR A 157 17.74 -16.73 -18.43
CA THR A 157 18.41 -17.89 -19.05
C THR A 157 19.93 -17.76 -18.96
N GLY A 158 20.55 -18.65 -18.17
CA GLY A 158 22.00 -18.64 -17.96
C GLY A 158 22.52 -17.49 -17.11
N ASN A 159 21.65 -16.67 -16.52
CA ASN A 159 22.07 -15.61 -15.60
C ASN A 159 22.50 -16.22 -14.25
N PRO A 160 23.76 -16.00 -13.78
CA PRO A 160 24.24 -16.59 -12.55
C PRO A 160 23.57 -16.05 -11.27
N HIS A 161 22.90 -14.90 -11.35
CA HIS A 161 22.19 -14.26 -10.23
C HIS A 161 20.76 -14.78 -10.07
N PHE A 162 20.23 -15.51 -11.06
CA PHE A 162 18.89 -16.06 -10.98
C PHE A 162 18.75 -17.05 -9.83
N ILE A 163 17.74 -16.83 -8.98
CA ILE A 163 17.42 -17.72 -7.86
C ILE A 163 16.15 -18.48 -8.25
N PRO A 164 16.25 -19.80 -8.52
CA PRO A 164 15.08 -20.62 -8.82
C PRO A 164 14.03 -20.61 -7.69
N ALA A 165 12.77 -20.79 -8.03
CA ALA A 165 11.63 -20.67 -7.10
C ALA A 165 11.79 -21.58 -5.85
N ASP A 166 12.32 -22.78 -6.00
CA ASP A 166 12.54 -23.74 -4.92
C ASP A 166 13.64 -23.33 -3.92
N LEU A 167 14.53 -22.42 -4.31
CA LEU A 167 15.56 -21.89 -3.39
C LEU A 167 15.06 -20.70 -2.55
N TRP A 168 13.95 -20.06 -2.91
CA TRP A 168 13.38 -19.01 -2.09
C TRP A 168 12.84 -19.50 -0.74
N ASP A 169 12.38 -20.77 -0.67
CA ASP A 169 12.05 -21.42 0.62
C ASP A 169 13.27 -21.55 1.53
N THR A 170 14.46 -21.77 0.94
CA THR A 170 15.73 -21.80 1.69
C THR A 170 16.08 -20.42 2.22
N VAL A 171 15.89 -19.37 1.42
CA VAL A 171 16.10 -17.98 1.83
C VAL A 171 15.14 -17.61 2.97
N ALA A 172 13.84 -17.83 2.79
CA ALA A 172 12.80 -17.52 3.78
C ALA A 172 13.05 -18.26 5.11
N SER A 173 13.40 -19.53 5.05
CA SER A 173 13.73 -20.32 6.26
C SER A 173 14.93 -19.77 7.02
N GLU A 174 15.97 -19.32 6.33
CA GLU A 174 17.14 -18.73 6.98
C GLU A 174 16.83 -17.32 7.50
N VAL A 175 16.01 -16.52 6.81
CA VAL A 175 15.51 -15.21 7.29
C VAL A 175 14.77 -15.39 8.62
N LEU A 176 13.79 -16.29 8.68
CA LEU A 176 13.05 -16.58 9.92
C LEU A 176 13.99 -17.06 11.04
N LYS A 177 14.89 -17.98 10.75
CA LYS A 177 15.87 -18.49 11.73
C LYS A 177 16.75 -17.38 12.32
N GLN A 178 17.06 -16.34 11.55
CA GLN A 178 17.87 -15.22 12.04
C GLN A 178 17.05 -14.13 12.73
N CYS A 179 15.78 -13.96 12.40
CA CYS A 179 15.04 -12.75 12.75
C CYS A 179 13.72 -12.98 13.50
N ASP A 180 13.11 -14.17 13.44
CA ASP A 180 11.81 -14.44 14.05
C ASP A 180 11.83 -14.18 15.58
N GLY A 181 12.82 -14.69 16.29
CA GLY A 181 12.94 -14.53 17.73
C GLY A 181 13.38 -13.14 18.24
N LEU A 182 13.54 -12.13 17.38
CA LEU A 182 14.03 -10.81 17.80
C LEU A 182 13.05 -10.04 18.70
N ASP A 183 11.75 -10.32 18.59
CA ASP A 183 10.71 -9.73 19.45
C ASP A 183 10.38 -10.57 20.68
N GLY A 184 11.10 -11.69 20.88
CA GLY A 184 10.94 -12.62 22.00
C GLY A 184 9.92 -13.74 21.75
N VAL A 185 9.42 -13.88 20.52
CA VAL A 185 8.48 -14.95 20.09
C VAL A 185 9.03 -15.61 18.84
N GLU A 186 8.93 -16.93 18.75
CA GLU A 186 9.21 -17.68 17.52
C GLU A 186 7.86 -18.18 16.98
N ASP A 187 7.18 -17.34 16.21
CA ASP A 187 5.82 -17.60 15.67
C ASP A 187 5.75 -17.52 14.13
N GLY A 188 6.89 -17.38 13.47
CA GLY A 188 6.98 -17.22 12.01
C GLY A 188 6.65 -15.82 11.53
N ILE A 189 6.61 -14.83 12.45
CA ILE A 189 6.30 -13.43 12.14
C ILE A 189 7.45 -12.54 12.58
N ILE A 190 8.10 -11.88 11.62
CA ILE A 190 9.05 -10.83 11.94
C ILE A 190 8.26 -9.56 12.25
N THR A 191 8.09 -9.25 13.53
CA THR A 191 7.29 -8.11 14.00
C THR A 191 7.87 -6.78 13.53
N GLU A 192 9.20 -6.64 13.57
CA GLU A 192 9.91 -5.42 13.16
C GLU A 192 11.00 -5.77 12.12
N PRO A 193 10.65 -5.85 10.82
CA PRO A 193 11.63 -6.17 9.76
C PRO A 193 12.83 -5.21 9.71
N ASP A 194 12.67 -3.97 10.20
CA ASP A 194 13.77 -3.00 10.29
C ASP A 194 14.87 -3.41 11.26
N ASP A 195 14.54 -4.17 12.29
CA ASP A 195 15.50 -4.66 13.28
C ASP A 195 16.22 -5.94 12.79
N CYS A 196 15.70 -6.58 11.71
CA CYS A 196 16.30 -7.76 11.09
C CYS A 196 17.51 -7.40 10.23
N GLN A 197 18.68 -7.90 10.60
CA GLN A 197 19.94 -7.78 9.87
C GLN A 197 20.27 -9.11 9.21
N PHE A 198 19.49 -9.47 8.19
CA PHE A 198 19.66 -10.73 7.47
C PHE A 198 21.05 -10.83 6.84
N ARG A 199 21.69 -12.00 7.01
CA ARG A 199 23.02 -12.32 6.48
C ARG A 199 22.89 -13.51 5.54
N PRO A 200 22.80 -13.29 4.23
CA PRO A 200 22.60 -14.36 3.25
C PRO A 200 23.81 -15.28 3.12
N GLU A 201 25.01 -14.89 3.59
CA GLU A 201 26.20 -15.75 3.59
C GLU A 201 26.02 -17.05 4.37
N ALA A 202 25.06 -17.10 5.32
CA ALA A 202 24.76 -18.30 6.09
C ALA A 202 24.29 -19.48 5.21
N ILE A 203 23.77 -19.19 4.02
CA ILE A 203 23.28 -20.20 3.07
C ILE A 203 24.11 -20.30 1.79
N VAL A 204 25.36 -19.78 1.77
CA VAL A 204 26.25 -19.96 0.64
C VAL A 204 26.69 -21.43 0.50
N CYS A 205 26.77 -21.94 -0.71
CA CYS A 205 27.23 -23.31 -0.98
C CYS A 205 28.67 -23.52 -0.53
N THR A 206 28.89 -24.55 0.28
CA THR A 206 30.24 -25.00 0.63
C THR A 206 30.83 -25.95 -0.45
N ALA A 207 32.13 -26.22 -0.39
CA ALA A 207 32.81 -27.06 -1.38
C ALA A 207 32.12 -28.42 -1.53
N GLY A 208 31.62 -28.72 -2.73
CA GLY A 208 30.90 -29.97 -3.05
C GLY A 208 29.40 -29.98 -2.75
N GLN A 209 28.86 -28.93 -2.14
CA GLN A 209 27.41 -28.78 -1.95
C GLN A 209 26.75 -28.19 -3.21
N THR A 210 25.63 -28.80 -3.64
CA THR A 210 24.93 -28.42 -4.88
C THR A 210 23.40 -28.21 -4.67
N THR A 211 22.89 -28.43 -3.46
CA THR A 211 21.46 -28.35 -3.14
C THR A 211 21.23 -27.69 -1.77
N GLY A 212 20.12 -26.98 -1.60
CA GLY A 212 19.76 -26.31 -0.35
C GLY A 212 20.76 -25.20 0.04
N CYS A 213 21.41 -24.59 -0.94
CA CYS A 213 22.35 -23.50 -0.76
C CYS A 213 22.35 -22.60 -2.00
N LEU A 214 22.87 -21.39 -1.87
CA LEU A 214 22.99 -20.42 -2.95
C LEU A 214 24.45 -20.29 -3.41
N THR A 215 24.66 -20.04 -4.70
CA THR A 215 25.96 -19.67 -5.25
C THR A 215 26.36 -18.27 -4.78
N SER A 216 27.65 -17.91 -4.88
CA SER A 216 28.10 -16.57 -4.56
C SER A 216 27.39 -15.50 -5.39
N ALA A 217 27.11 -15.73 -6.67
CA ALA A 217 26.39 -14.78 -7.51
C ALA A 217 24.92 -14.59 -7.06
N GLN A 218 24.27 -15.66 -6.59
CA GLN A 218 22.92 -15.55 -6.01
C GLN A 218 22.93 -14.80 -4.65
N ILE A 219 23.99 -14.96 -3.86
CA ILE A 219 24.17 -14.15 -2.63
C ILE A 219 24.37 -12.68 -2.99
N ASP A 220 25.13 -12.36 -4.05
CA ASP A 220 25.27 -10.97 -4.53
C ASP A 220 23.92 -10.37 -4.91
N ALA A 221 23.03 -11.15 -5.59
CA ALA A 221 21.68 -10.71 -5.91
C ALA A 221 20.83 -10.41 -4.64
N LEU A 222 20.94 -11.25 -3.59
CA LEU A 222 20.26 -10.98 -2.32
C LEU A 222 20.79 -9.70 -1.65
N HIS A 223 22.08 -9.41 -1.74
CA HIS A 223 22.62 -8.15 -1.22
C HIS A 223 22.00 -6.94 -1.93
N GLU A 224 21.82 -6.98 -3.25
CA GLU A 224 21.15 -5.90 -3.98
C GLU A 224 19.67 -5.77 -3.58
N ILE A 225 18.95 -6.88 -3.42
CA ILE A 225 17.53 -6.90 -3.01
C ILE A 225 17.34 -6.27 -1.62
N TYR A 226 18.23 -6.59 -0.68
CA TYR A 226 18.14 -6.09 0.70
C TYR A 226 18.87 -4.76 0.94
N GLN A 227 19.33 -4.07 -0.12
CA GLN A 227 19.85 -2.72 -0.02
C GLN A 227 18.77 -1.68 -0.39
N PRO A 228 18.81 -0.48 0.20
CA PRO A 228 18.03 0.65 -0.30
C PRO A 228 18.45 1.02 -1.72
N LEU A 229 17.48 1.40 -2.56
CA LEU A 229 17.73 1.87 -3.91
C LEU A 229 18.05 3.36 -3.88
N PHE A 230 19.25 3.71 -4.34
CA PHE A 230 19.69 5.09 -4.48
C PHE A 230 19.74 5.49 -5.96
N GLY A 231 19.41 6.73 -6.24
CA GLY A 231 19.53 7.33 -7.58
C GLY A 231 20.95 7.66 -7.98
N THR A 232 21.09 8.15 -9.18
CA THR A 232 22.40 8.47 -9.80
C THR A 232 23.17 9.56 -9.07
N ASN A 233 22.50 10.42 -8.31
CA ASN A 233 23.12 11.47 -7.48
C ASN A 233 23.20 11.08 -5.99
N GLY A 234 22.88 9.82 -5.64
CA GLY A 234 22.92 9.31 -4.28
C GLY A 234 21.70 9.66 -3.42
N GLU A 235 20.63 10.20 -4.00
CA GLU A 235 19.35 10.37 -3.34
C GLU A 235 18.67 9.02 -3.16
N LEU A 236 17.90 8.86 -2.07
CA LEU A 236 17.12 7.67 -1.82
C LEU A 236 15.89 7.68 -2.73
N LEU A 237 15.80 6.72 -3.66
CA LEU A 237 14.62 6.49 -4.49
C LEU A 237 13.59 5.62 -3.77
N PHE A 238 14.04 4.47 -3.26
CA PHE A 238 13.16 3.56 -2.52
C PHE A 238 13.94 2.78 -1.47
N SER A 239 13.23 2.21 -0.52
CA SER A 239 13.84 1.43 0.56
C SER A 239 14.20 0.01 0.12
N ARG A 240 14.92 -0.72 0.99
CA ARG A 240 15.25 -2.13 0.78
C ARG A 240 14.00 -3.01 0.79
N TYR A 241 14.08 -4.22 0.28
CA TYR A 241 13.09 -5.27 0.49
C TYR A 241 13.00 -5.66 1.98
N ASP A 242 11.79 -5.88 2.51
CA ASP A 242 11.62 -6.31 3.90
C ASP A 242 11.77 -7.82 4.03
N PRO A 243 12.64 -8.32 4.96
CA PRO A 243 12.75 -9.74 5.21
C PRO A 243 11.47 -10.33 5.82
N GLY A 244 11.14 -11.56 5.40
CA GLY A 244 10.01 -12.34 5.90
C GLY A 244 8.90 -12.64 4.88
N THR A 245 9.09 -12.26 3.59
CA THR A 245 8.10 -12.46 2.52
C THR A 245 8.63 -13.26 1.33
N GLU A 246 9.84 -13.76 1.40
CA GLU A 246 10.60 -14.31 0.27
C GLU A 246 9.94 -15.51 -0.42
N ALA A 247 9.23 -16.34 0.36
CA ALA A 247 8.49 -17.51 -0.15
C ALA A 247 7.03 -17.20 -0.51
N ASP A 248 6.59 -15.94 -0.36
CA ASP A 248 5.23 -15.54 -0.68
C ASP A 248 4.99 -15.51 -2.19
N GLY A 249 3.81 -15.98 -2.63
CA GLY A 249 3.47 -16.03 -4.05
C GLY A 249 3.51 -14.66 -4.75
N ASN A 250 3.17 -13.58 -4.05
CA ASN A 250 3.27 -12.23 -4.61
C ASN A 250 4.72 -11.74 -4.67
N ALA A 251 5.56 -12.07 -3.67
CA ALA A 251 6.99 -11.79 -3.72
C ALA A 251 7.66 -12.49 -4.92
N GLN A 252 7.22 -13.72 -5.23
CA GLN A 252 7.71 -14.45 -6.40
C GLN A 252 7.42 -13.75 -7.73
N ALA A 253 6.42 -12.86 -7.81
CA ALA A 253 6.18 -12.06 -9.02
C ALA A 253 7.38 -11.14 -9.38
N TYR A 254 8.13 -10.65 -8.38
CA TYR A 254 9.35 -9.87 -8.62
C TYR A 254 10.56 -10.75 -8.99
N PHE A 255 10.60 -11.98 -8.51
CA PHE A 255 11.77 -12.84 -8.58
C PHE A 255 11.63 -13.99 -9.58
N SER A 256 10.58 -14.00 -10.38
CA SER A 256 10.31 -15.03 -11.40
C SER A 256 11.32 -15.04 -12.58
N GLY A 257 12.15 -14.01 -12.69
CA GLY A 257 13.01 -13.77 -13.86
C GLY A 257 12.30 -13.05 -15.02
N SER A 258 11.06 -12.59 -14.78
CA SER A 258 10.31 -11.69 -15.68
C SER A 258 10.07 -10.38 -14.99
N ILE A 259 9.88 -9.31 -15.75
CA ILE A 259 9.44 -8.03 -15.14
C ILE A 259 7.99 -8.18 -14.68
N PHE A 260 7.71 -7.74 -13.45
CA PHE A 260 6.34 -7.73 -12.93
C PHE A 260 5.44 -6.84 -13.79
N SER A 261 4.21 -7.28 -14.07
CA SER A 261 3.35 -6.66 -15.08
C SER A 261 2.97 -5.21 -14.77
N ILE A 262 2.76 -4.85 -13.50
CA ILE A 262 2.37 -3.48 -13.11
C ILE A 262 3.48 -2.47 -13.43
N PRO A 263 4.74 -2.63 -12.98
CA PRO A 263 5.83 -1.74 -13.41
C PRO A 263 6.11 -1.82 -14.92
N ASP A 264 6.00 -2.99 -15.56
CA ASP A 264 6.18 -3.12 -17.02
C ASP A 264 5.20 -2.21 -17.76
N ASP A 265 3.91 -2.35 -17.47
CA ASP A 265 2.84 -1.55 -18.10
C ASP A 265 2.99 -0.05 -17.78
N TRP A 266 3.31 0.29 -16.52
CA TRP A 266 3.45 1.69 -16.13
C TRP A 266 4.57 2.39 -16.88
N PHE A 267 5.75 1.78 -16.94
CA PHE A 267 6.87 2.42 -17.63
C PHE A 267 6.69 2.44 -19.14
N ARG A 268 6.23 1.35 -19.78
CA ARG A 268 5.98 1.34 -21.22
C ARG A 268 4.93 2.35 -21.65
N PHE A 269 3.76 2.26 -21.05
CA PHE A 269 2.58 2.93 -21.58
C PHE A 269 2.32 4.32 -21.00
N THR A 270 3.03 4.67 -19.90
CA THR A 270 2.80 5.91 -19.19
C THR A 270 4.05 6.79 -19.15
N VAL A 271 5.13 6.33 -18.50
CA VAL A 271 6.35 7.13 -18.32
C VAL A 271 7.07 7.36 -19.66
N LEU A 272 7.32 6.28 -20.41
CA LEU A 272 8.03 6.30 -21.68
C LEU A 272 7.11 6.56 -22.86
N ASN A 273 5.83 6.23 -22.74
CA ASN A 273 4.84 6.25 -23.81
C ASN A 273 5.34 5.50 -25.06
N ASP A 274 6.01 4.37 -24.83
CA ASP A 274 6.65 3.51 -25.86
C ASP A 274 6.33 2.03 -25.56
N SER A 275 5.37 1.47 -26.29
CA SER A 275 4.97 0.06 -26.16
C SER A 275 6.07 -0.93 -26.57
N SER A 276 7.11 -0.47 -27.29
CA SER A 276 8.22 -1.32 -27.77
C SER A 276 9.45 -1.28 -26.87
N PHE A 277 9.39 -0.56 -25.74
CA PHE A 277 10.53 -0.43 -24.85
C PHE A 277 11.04 -1.81 -24.37
N ASP A 278 12.35 -1.98 -24.47
CA ASP A 278 13.01 -3.21 -24.05
C ASP A 278 13.55 -3.05 -22.63
N PHE A 279 13.00 -3.83 -21.70
CA PHE A 279 13.39 -3.81 -20.29
C PHE A 279 14.84 -4.30 -20.02
N GLU A 280 15.55 -4.81 -21.01
CA GLU A 280 17.01 -4.96 -20.87
C GLU A 280 17.72 -3.63 -20.66
N ASN A 281 17.12 -2.53 -21.14
CA ASN A 281 17.61 -1.17 -20.98
C ASN A 281 17.05 -0.43 -19.76
N PHE A 282 16.25 -1.12 -18.91
CA PHE A 282 15.67 -0.48 -17.73
C PHE A 282 16.74 -0.26 -16.65
N ASP A 283 16.90 0.96 -16.20
CA ASP A 283 17.94 1.42 -15.28
C ASP A 283 17.44 2.53 -14.33
N LEU A 284 18.38 3.07 -13.52
CA LEU A 284 18.08 4.16 -12.59
C LEU A 284 17.63 5.44 -13.30
N ASP A 285 18.20 5.77 -14.44
CA ASP A 285 17.81 6.96 -15.21
C ASP A 285 16.34 6.86 -15.67
N THR A 286 15.89 5.65 -15.99
CA THR A 286 14.49 5.37 -16.34
C THR A 286 13.55 5.56 -15.14
N ILE A 287 13.96 5.14 -13.93
CA ILE A 287 13.19 5.36 -12.69
C ILE A 287 13.10 6.86 -12.40
N GLU A 288 14.22 7.57 -12.42
CA GLU A 288 14.28 9.01 -12.19
C GLU A 288 13.49 9.81 -13.26
N LEU A 289 13.38 9.29 -14.48
CA LEU A 289 12.50 9.87 -15.50
C LEU A 289 11.04 9.82 -15.05
N GLY A 290 10.60 8.72 -14.44
CA GLY A 290 9.25 8.59 -13.85
C GLY A 290 8.94 9.73 -12.89
N ASP A 291 9.85 10.05 -11.98
CA ASP A 291 9.69 11.15 -11.03
C ASP A 291 9.67 12.53 -11.72
N ARG A 292 10.53 12.72 -12.72
CA ARG A 292 10.58 14.01 -13.46
C ARG A 292 9.34 14.26 -14.30
N VAL A 293 8.76 13.21 -14.88
CA VAL A 293 7.55 13.31 -15.72
C VAL A 293 6.29 13.41 -14.86
N ASP A 294 6.26 12.67 -13.75
CA ASP A 294 5.12 12.53 -12.85
C ASP A 294 3.78 12.42 -13.60
N PRO A 295 3.57 11.35 -14.37
CA PRO A 295 2.44 11.22 -15.27
C PRO A 295 1.09 11.40 -14.56
N GLY A 296 0.24 12.30 -15.03
CA GLY A 296 -1.04 12.62 -14.39
C GLY A 296 -0.91 13.30 -13.01
N GLY A 297 0.28 13.65 -12.56
CA GLY A 297 0.52 14.15 -11.19
C GLY A 297 0.14 13.11 -10.15
N ILE A 298 0.54 11.84 -10.39
CA ILE A 298 0.12 10.68 -9.59
C ILE A 298 0.78 10.60 -8.22
N GLN A 299 1.95 11.23 -8.06
CA GLN A 299 2.70 11.22 -6.82
C GLN A 299 1.96 11.92 -5.69
N THR A 300 1.92 11.28 -4.53
CA THR A 300 1.30 11.83 -3.31
C THR A 300 2.27 11.93 -2.15
N PHE A 301 3.54 11.59 -2.37
CA PHE A 301 4.55 11.48 -1.33
C PHE A 301 4.97 12.83 -0.71
N ASN A 302 4.94 13.91 -1.48
CA ASN A 302 5.38 15.25 -1.07
C ASN A 302 4.20 16.22 -0.91
N GLY A 303 3.07 15.75 -0.36
CA GLY A 303 1.86 16.56 -0.29
C GLY A 303 1.68 17.32 1.02
N ASP A 304 0.85 18.36 0.97
CA ASP A 304 0.44 19.17 2.12
C ASP A 304 -1.00 18.84 2.54
N LEU A 305 -1.18 18.26 3.71
CA LEU A 305 -2.48 17.90 4.29
C LEU A 305 -3.09 19.00 5.17
N SER A 306 -2.50 20.19 5.25
CA SER A 306 -2.94 21.26 6.14
C SER A 306 -4.38 21.73 5.87
N THR A 307 -4.80 21.77 4.60
CA THR A 307 -6.17 22.11 4.23
C THR A 307 -7.18 21.06 4.70
N PHE A 308 -6.83 19.77 4.58
CA PHE A 308 -7.64 18.66 5.07
C PHE A 308 -7.75 18.68 6.61
N GLU A 309 -6.63 18.91 7.31
CA GLU A 309 -6.61 19.10 8.77
C GLU A 309 -7.47 20.30 9.20
N ALA A 310 -7.28 21.46 8.57
CA ALA A 310 -7.96 22.72 8.96
C ALA A 310 -9.49 22.63 8.89
N ARG A 311 -10.05 21.77 8.00
CA ARG A 311 -11.49 21.51 7.94
C ARG A 311 -11.98 20.43 8.90
N GLY A 312 -11.06 19.85 9.70
CA GLY A 312 -11.38 18.81 10.69
C GLY A 312 -11.35 17.39 10.15
N GLY A 313 -10.83 17.18 8.94
CA GLY A 313 -10.67 15.85 8.33
C GLY A 313 -9.85 14.91 9.19
N LYS A 314 -10.12 13.61 9.11
CA LYS A 314 -9.40 12.55 9.83
C LYS A 314 -8.83 11.54 8.86
N PHE A 315 -7.53 11.22 9.02
CA PHE A 315 -6.79 10.32 8.13
C PHE A 315 -6.24 9.14 8.93
N LEU A 316 -6.67 7.94 8.61
CA LEU A 316 -6.19 6.71 9.20
C LEU A 316 -5.52 5.87 8.12
N THR A 317 -4.26 5.52 8.33
CA THR A 317 -3.53 4.61 7.46
C THR A 317 -3.06 3.39 8.22
N TYR A 318 -3.01 2.26 7.55
CA TYR A 318 -2.42 1.02 8.05
C TYR A 318 -1.50 0.42 7.00
N HIS A 319 -0.50 -0.34 7.43
CA HIS A 319 0.43 -1.01 6.52
C HIS A 319 0.90 -2.33 7.10
N GLY A 320 0.91 -3.39 6.26
CA GLY A 320 1.43 -4.69 6.63
C GLY A 320 2.96 -4.66 6.78
N ARG A 321 3.47 -5.21 7.87
CA ARG A 321 4.93 -5.36 8.04
C ARG A 321 5.50 -6.53 7.23
N ARG A 322 4.63 -7.30 6.60
CA ARG A 322 4.92 -8.38 5.66
C ARG A 322 4.36 -8.06 4.27
N ASP A 323 4.21 -6.76 3.95
CA ASP A 323 3.74 -6.31 2.65
C ASP A 323 4.83 -6.53 1.58
N GLN A 324 4.60 -7.50 0.73
CA GLN A 324 5.54 -7.93 -0.31
C GLN A 324 5.45 -7.09 -1.59
N VAL A 325 4.40 -6.28 -1.73
CA VAL A 325 4.17 -5.43 -2.91
C VAL A 325 4.64 -4.02 -2.67
N TYR A 326 4.36 -3.49 -1.48
CA TYR A 326 4.71 -2.13 -1.08
C TYR A 326 5.37 -2.14 0.28
N ARG A 327 6.61 -1.71 0.36
CA ARG A 327 7.22 -1.48 1.64
C ARG A 327 6.77 -0.16 2.24
N PHE A 328 6.26 -0.21 3.47
CA PHE A 328 6.26 0.97 4.33
C PHE A 328 7.68 1.17 4.85
N SER A 329 8.49 1.91 4.12
CA SER A 329 9.87 2.10 4.50
C SER A 329 10.00 3.08 5.65
N ILE A 330 10.33 2.53 6.82
CA ILE A 330 11.09 3.26 7.81
C ILE A 330 12.56 2.89 7.56
N LEU A 331 13.23 3.55 6.62
CA LEU A 331 14.68 3.45 6.58
C LEU A 331 15.26 3.95 7.91
N SER A 332 15.92 3.01 8.59
CA SER A 332 16.80 3.21 9.71
C SER A 332 16.72 4.62 10.33
N LYS A 333 16.04 4.75 11.41
CA LYS A 333 16.00 5.86 12.37
C LYS A 333 16.00 7.32 11.85
N ASN A 334 16.24 7.58 10.55
CA ASN A 334 16.49 8.94 10.06
C ASN A 334 15.93 9.35 8.70
N VAL A 335 15.24 8.55 7.87
CA VAL A 335 14.97 9.05 6.50
C VAL A 335 13.57 8.93 5.94
N THR A 336 12.70 7.97 6.29
CA THR A 336 11.46 7.79 5.51
C THR A 336 10.15 8.11 6.22
N TYR A 337 9.94 7.63 7.42
CA TYR A 337 8.80 8.14 8.18
C TYR A 337 9.07 9.58 8.60
N GLU A 338 10.31 9.90 8.96
CA GLU A 338 10.72 11.29 9.17
C GLU A 338 10.69 12.13 7.89
N LYS A 339 10.90 11.55 6.67
CA LYS A 339 10.64 12.29 5.41
C LYS A 339 9.17 12.31 5.04
N PHE A 340 8.38 11.27 5.27
CA PHE A 340 6.92 11.34 5.14
C PHE A 340 6.35 12.26 6.23
N GLN A 341 6.78 12.12 7.48
CA GLN A 341 6.46 13.09 8.54
C GLN A 341 7.13 14.44 8.28
N ALA A 342 8.37 14.51 7.82
CA ALA A 342 9.02 15.78 7.51
C ALA A 342 8.45 16.40 6.23
N ASN A 343 7.94 15.64 5.27
CA ASN A 343 7.24 16.20 4.12
C ASN A 343 5.80 16.58 4.47
N VAL A 344 5.11 15.80 5.27
CA VAL A 344 3.86 16.23 5.92
C VAL A 344 4.14 17.37 6.91
N GLN A 345 5.26 17.37 7.64
CA GLN A 345 5.66 18.44 8.57
C GLN A 345 6.30 19.66 7.88
N LEU A 346 7.09 19.49 6.83
CA LEU A 346 7.68 20.60 6.06
C LEU A 346 6.62 21.36 5.26
N ASN A 347 5.60 20.67 4.79
CA ASN A 347 4.50 21.28 4.06
C ASN A 347 3.39 21.81 4.98
N ILE A 348 3.26 21.25 6.19
CA ILE A 348 2.41 21.80 7.27
C ILE A 348 3.21 22.82 8.13
N GLN A 349 4.16 23.50 7.55
CA GLN A 349 5.02 24.53 8.19
C GLN A 349 4.93 24.57 9.72
N THR A 350 5.74 23.74 10.44
CA THR A 350 5.89 23.77 11.89
C THR A 350 4.98 22.91 12.78
N LEU A 351 4.23 21.91 12.25
CA LEU A 351 3.49 21.03 13.15
C LEU A 351 4.42 20.01 13.83
N SER A 352 4.34 19.95 15.16
CA SER A 352 5.00 18.91 15.95
C SER A 352 4.22 17.58 15.88
N MET A 353 4.85 16.44 16.29
CA MET A 353 4.14 15.14 16.41
C MET A 353 2.77 15.24 17.10
N PRO A 354 2.58 16.00 18.18
CA PRO A 354 1.27 16.19 18.79
C PRO A 354 0.21 16.79 17.87
N SER A 355 0.59 17.56 16.85
CA SER A 355 -0.40 18.13 15.92
C SER A 355 -0.79 17.15 14.82
N LEU A 356 0.10 16.28 14.36
CA LEU A 356 -0.28 15.16 13.48
C LEU A 356 -1.27 14.22 14.18
N ASP A 357 -1.09 13.97 15.46
CA ASP A 357 -1.97 13.15 16.28
C ASP A 357 -3.41 13.68 16.35
N SER A 358 -3.66 14.96 16.03
CA SER A 358 -4.99 15.53 15.99
C SER A 358 -5.85 15.01 14.83
N PHE A 359 -5.23 14.60 13.71
CA PHE A 359 -5.96 14.24 12.50
C PHE A 359 -5.39 13.02 11.74
N TYR A 360 -4.19 12.55 12.09
CA TYR A 360 -3.51 11.46 11.38
C TYR A 360 -3.17 10.30 12.31
N ARG A 361 -3.43 9.06 11.86
CA ARG A 361 -3.03 7.81 12.54
C ARG A 361 -2.37 6.87 11.55
N LEU A 362 -1.29 6.24 12.00
CA LEU A 362 -0.62 5.15 11.30
C LEU A 362 -0.60 3.91 12.20
N LEU A 363 -1.01 2.77 11.64
CA LEU A 363 -0.93 1.46 12.26
C LEU A 363 0.01 0.56 11.43
N LEU A 364 1.06 0.06 12.04
CA LEU A 364 1.94 -0.95 11.43
C LEU A 364 1.50 -2.34 11.93
N ILE A 365 1.21 -3.25 11.01
CA ILE A 365 0.53 -4.51 11.29
C ILE A 365 1.50 -5.69 11.10
N PRO A 366 2.08 -6.25 12.18
CA PRO A 366 2.97 -7.40 12.08
C PRO A 366 2.29 -8.61 11.45
N GLY A 367 3.00 -9.28 10.55
CA GLY A 367 2.52 -10.49 9.88
C GLY A 367 1.37 -10.28 8.90
N MET A 368 0.97 -9.05 8.61
CA MET A 368 0.01 -8.75 7.54
C MET A 368 0.73 -8.59 6.21
N ASP A 369 0.20 -9.23 5.18
CA ASP A 369 0.60 -9.10 3.79
C ASP A 369 0.06 -7.80 3.17
N HIS A 370 0.08 -7.69 1.85
CA HIS A 370 -0.44 -6.52 1.14
C HIS A 370 -1.94 -6.36 1.34
N CYS A 371 -2.37 -5.26 1.92
CA CYS A 371 -3.77 -4.90 2.23
C CYS A 371 -4.48 -5.79 3.25
N SER A 372 -4.19 -7.08 3.31
CA SER A 372 -4.84 -8.07 4.19
C SER A 372 -4.11 -9.41 4.13
N GLY A 373 -4.57 -10.39 4.91
CA GLY A 373 -3.97 -11.73 4.89
C GLY A 373 -2.65 -11.80 5.63
N GLY A 374 -1.87 -12.86 5.34
CA GLY A 374 -0.65 -13.18 6.06
C GLY A 374 -0.87 -14.02 7.31
N PRO A 375 0.23 -14.47 7.98
CA PRO A 375 0.17 -15.32 9.17
C PRO A 375 -0.27 -14.57 10.44
N GLY A 376 -0.24 -13.24 10.44
CA GLY A 376 -0.55 -12.43 11.61
C GLY A 376 -2.05 -12.25 11.88
N ALA A 377 -2.38 -11.52 12.95
CA ALA A 377 -3.74 -11.12 13.27
C ALA A 377 -4.16 -9.93 12.38
N ALA A 378 -4.36 -10.20 11.10
CA ALA A 378 -4.42 -9.21 10.03
C ALA A 378 -5.84 -8.80 9.61
N ALA A 379 -6.91 -9.36 10.23
CA ALA A 379 -8.28 -8.98 9.92
C ALA A 379 -8.80 -7.98 10.96
N PHE A 380 -9.13 -6.77 10.55
CA PHE A 380 -9.67 -5.69 11.40
C PHE A 380 -10.65 -4.79 10.61
N GLY A 381 -11.42 -5.38 9.70
CA GLY A 381 -12.48 -4.67 8.97
C GLY A 381 -11.97 -3.61 7.99
N GLN A 382 -10.80 -3.82 7.39
CA GLN A 382 -10.19 -2.92 6.41
C GLN A 382 -10.72 -3.11 4.98
N GLY A 383 -11.78 -3.90 4.81
CA GLY A 383 -12.45 -4.17 3.54
C GLY A 383 -13.19 -5.50 3.59
N GLY A 384 -13.94 -5.82 2.54
CA GLY A 384 -14.76 -7.03 2.46
C GLY A 384 -13.98 -8.33 2.64
N ILE A 385 -12.74 -8.40 2.18
CA ILE A 385 -11.86 -9.57 2.33
C ILE A 385 -11.50 -9.82 3.82
N ALA A 386 -11.47 -8.78 4.64
CA ALA A 386 -11.09 -8.83 6.05
C ALA A 386 -12.26 -8.45 6.98
N SER A 387 -13.50 -8.75 6.57
CA SER A 387 -14.73 -8.40 7.29
C SER A 387 -15.14 -9.39 8.38
N ASN A 388 -14.48 -10.53 8.52
CA ASN A 388 -14.78 -11.57 9.53
C ASN A 388 -14.38 -11.15 10.97
N VAL A 389 -14.80 -9.96 11.37
CA VAL A 389 -14.47 -9.37 12.67
C VAL A 389 -15.72 -8.84 13.35
N VAL A 390 -15.65 -8.63 14.65
CA VAL A 390 -16.73 -7.96 15.40
C VAL A 390 -16.91 -6.55 14.86
N ASN A 391 -18.15 -6.16 14.51
CA ASN A 391 -18.47 -4.82 14.04
C ASN A 391 -18.46 -3.80 15.20
N ALA A 392 -17.27 -3.54 15.73
CA ALA A 392 -17.02 -2.53 16.76
C ALA A 392 -15.79 -1.71 16.33
N SER A 393 -15.73 -0.45 16.67
CA SER A 393 -14.62 0.45 16.31
C SER A 393 -13.26 -0.03 16.83
N SER A 394 -13.22 -0.84 17.88
CA SER A 394 -11.98 -1.48 18.37
C SER A 394 -11.41 -2.56 17.44
N ASN A 395 -12.25 -3.16 16.58
CA ASN A 395 -11.91 -4.29 15.72
C ASN A 395 -12.17 -4.00 14.23
N ASN A 396 -12.68 -2.82 13.91
CA ASN A 396 -13.06 -2.46 12.56
C ASN A 396 -12.58 -1.05 12.23
N VAL A 397 -11.61 -0.95 11.34
CA VAL A 397 -10.93 0.31 11.01
C VAL A 397 -11.88 1.34 10.35
N LEU A 398 -12.87 0.88 9.57
CA LEU A 398 -13.87 1.78 8.98
C LEU A 398 -14.82 2.34 10.05
N LEU A 399 -15.18 1.55 11.05
CA LEU A 399 -15.96 2.05 12.19
C LEU A 399 -15.11 2.91 13.14
N ALA A 400 -13.80 2.62 13.26
CA ALA A 400 -12.87 3.43 14.05
C ALA A 400 -12.74 4.86 13.50
N ILE A 401 -12.63 5.04 12.17
CA ILE A 401 -12.59 6.37 11.57
C ILE A 401 -13.94 7.11 11.73
N VAL A 402 -15.06 6.38 11.71
CA VAL A 402 -16.39 6.94 12.01
C VAL A 402 -16.45 7.49 13.43
N ASP A 403 -16.04 6.72 14.42
CA ASP A 403 -16.01 7.15 15.83
C ASP A 403 -15.07 8.36 16.02
N TRP A 404 -13.99 8.42 15.26
CA TRP A 404 -13.09 9.56 15.31
C TRP A 404 -13.70 10.83 14.72
N VAL A 405 -14.34 10.74 13.56
CA VAL A 405 -14.96 11.87 12.87
C VAL A 405 -16.20 12.37 13.63
N GLU A 406 -17.08 11.47 14.09
CA GLU A 406 -18.37 11.80 14.66
C GLU A 406 -18.32 11.99 16.19
N GLY A 407 -17.50 11.18 16.87
CA GLY A 407 -17.38 11.13 18.34
C GLY A 407 -16.12 11.77 18.90
N GLY A 408 -15.13 12.09 18.05
CA GLY A 408 -13.84 12.62 18.51
C GLY A 408 -12.91 11.58 19.15
N VAL A 409 -13.25 10.28 19.06
CA VAL A 409 -12.48 9.19 19.67
C VAL A 409 -11.43 8.69 18.68
N ALA A 410 -10.20 9.17 18.82
CA ALA A 410 -9.08 8.75 17.96
C ALA A 410 -8.69 7.29 18.19
N PRO A 411 -8.48 6.46 17.14
CA PRO A 411 -8.04 5.08 17.30
C PRO A 411 -6.55 5.02 17.65
N ASP A 412 -6.22 4.83 18.91
CA ASP A 412 -4.85 4.62 19.34
C ASP A 412 -4.42 3.15 19.22
N VAL A 413 -5.40 2.25 19.12
CA VAL A 413 -5.22 0.81 18.91
C VAL A 413 -6.31 0.29 17.99
N ILE A 414 -6.00 -0.80 17.28
CA ILE A 414 -6.96 -1.66 16.61
C ILE A 414 -6.66 -3.12 16.96
N ILE A 415 -7.70 -3.93 17.19
CA ILE A 415 -7.54 -5.35 17.49
C ILE A 415 -7.73 -6.12 16.19
N GLY A 416 -6.68 -6.75 15.72
CA GLY A 416 -6.72 -7.67 14.59
C GLY A 416 -7.04 -9.10 15.04
N THR A 417 -7.54 -9.90 14.10
CA THR A 417 -7.84 -11.32 14.28
C THR A 417 -7.13 -12.12 13.17
N SER A 418 -6.45 -13.19 13.51
CA SER A 418 -5.83 -14.14 12.58
C SER A 418 -6.85 -15.16 12.07
N THR A 419 -6.45 -15.94 11.07
CA THR A 419 -7.30 -16.98 10.47
C THR A 419 -7.68 -18.10 11.44
N ASP A 420 -6.86 -18.36 12.46
CA ASP A 420 -7.12 -19.34 13.54
C ASP A 420 -7.88 -18.72 14.75
N GLY A 421 -8.26 -17.44 14.65
CA GLY A 421 -9.06 -16.73 15.66
C GLY A 421 -8.25 -16.12 16.81
N GLN A 422 -6.92 -16.14 16.76
CA GLN A 422 -6.12 -15.41 17.73
C GLN A 422 -6.22 -13.91 17.50
N THR A 423 -6.05 -13.11 18.55
CA THR A 423 -6.13 -11.65 18.44
C THR A 423 -4.82 -11.00 18.86
N ARG A 424 -4.48 -9.89 18.18
CA ARG A 424 -3.33 -9.05 18.53
C ARG A 424 -3.76 -7.58 18.55
N THR A 425 -3.25 -6.84 19.54
CA THR A 425 -3.41 -5.40 19.60
C THR A 425 -2.37 -4.74 18.70
N HIS A 426 -2.81 -4.01 17.69
CA HIS A 426 -1.97 -3.18 16.83
C HIS A 426 -2.01 -1.75 17.33
N CYS A 427 -0.85 -1.13 17.43
CA CYS A 427 -0.64 0.14 18.10
C CYS A 427 -0.46 1.27 17.10
N ARG A 428 -0.90 2.47 17.47
CA ARG A 428 -0.57 3.65 16.69
C ARG A 428 0.95 3.88 16.68
N TYR A 429 1.51 4.17 15.55
CA TYR A 429 2.92 4.56 15.45
C TYR A 429 3.18 5.86 16.26
N PRO A 430 4.32 6.01 16.98
CA PRO A 430 5.51 5.14 16.98
C PRO A 430 5.50 4.00 18.02
N GLN A 431 4.37 3.75 18.69
CA GLN A 431 4.27 2.61 19.59
C GLN A 431 4.36 1.29 18.82
N ARG A 432 4.93 0.27 19.47
CA ARG A 432 5.07 -1.09 18.95
C ARG A 432 4.23 -2.07 19.76
N SER A 433 3.78 -3.13 19.12
CA SER A 433 3.07 -4.23 19.76
C SER A 433 4.09 -5.22 20.36
N VAL A 434 4.31 -5.15 21.67
CA VAL A 434 5.32 -5.94 22.41
C VAL A 434 4.67 -7.12 23.12
N PHE A 435 5.30 -8.30 23.03
CA PHE A 435 4.81 -9.53 23.64
C PHE A 435 5.21 -9.65 25.11
N HIS A 436 4.25 -10.01 25.97
CA HIS A 436 4.46 -10.23 27.42
C HIS A 436 3.98 -11.63 27.84
N GLY A 437 4.55 -12.66 27.23
CA GLY A 437 4.33 -14.07 27.58
C GLY A 437 2.99 -14.65 27.17
N SER A 438 1.92 -13.88 27.09
CA SER A 438 0.60 -14.33 26.65
C SER A 438 -0.24 -13.26 25.95
N THR A 439 0.19 -12.01 25.98
CA THR A 439 -0.55 -10.86 25.42
C THR A 439 0.40 -9.87 24.78
N PHE A 440 -0.11 -9.14 23.79
CA PHE A 440 0.60 -8.02 23.18
C PHE A 440 0.07 -6.70 23.73
N THR A 441 0.96 -5.81 24.14
CA THR A 441 0.65 -4.46 24.64
C THR A 441 1.42 -3.40 23.85
N CYS A 442 0.90 -2.17 23.85
CA CYS A 442 1.53 -1.05 23.15
C CYS A 442 2.60 -0.39 24.01
N GLU A 443 3.83 -0.31 23.48
CA GLU A 443 4.97 0.34 24.12
C GLU A 443 5.65 1.33 23.16
N THR A 444 6.37 2.33 23.72
CA THR A 444 7.11 3.36 22.97
C THR A 444 8.58 2.98 22.80
#